data_d1e290f81ee42458cf29e2a08cc05f11
#
_entry.id   d1e290f81ee42458cf29e2a08cc05f11
#
_cell.length_a   1.000
_cell.length_b   1.000
_cell.length_c   1.000
_cell.angle_alpha   90.00
_cell.angle_beta   90.00
_cell.angle_gamma   90.00
#
_symmetry.space_group_name_H-M   'P 1'
#
loop_
_entity.id
_entity.type
_entity.pdbx_description
1 polymer ?
#
loop_
_entity_poly.entity_id
_entity_poly.type
_entity_poly.pdbx_seq_one_letter_code
_entity_poly.pdbx_strand_id
1 'polypeptide(L)'
;MRSRPSSGRPRDLGPPEFLVDRSLSQVLLPTELREAGLTVHTLTEVYGERVAQETEDIAWIALAAQQGWVVLTKDDHIRRRPAERQAIEDGNVRVFCLTNAGLTFADQASYFVSNRFRIIQASRKPGPYLYGVYEDRIRKLWPLDR
;
A
#
# COMPACT_ATOMS: atom_id res chain seq x y z
N MET A 1 -22.67 14.16 17.97
CA MET A 1 -21.82 13.54 18.99
C MET A 1 -20.85 12.58 18.39
N ARG A 2 -19.62 12.71 18.76
CA ARG A 2 -18.65 11.82 18.19
C ARG A 2 -18.10 10.85 19.24
N SER A 3 -17.81 9.65 18.82
CA SER A 3 -17.25 8.66 19.72
C SER A 3 -15.80 8.98 20.06
N ARG A 4 -15.34 8.46 21.14
CA ARG A 4 -13.96 8.61 21.56
C ARG A 4 -13.25 7.28 21.46
N PRO A 5 -11.93 7.29 21.20
CA PRO A 5 -11.21 6.05 21.16
C PRO A 5 -11.22 5.35 22.51
N SER A 6 -11.23 4.05 22.48
CA SER A 6 -11.12 3.27 23.70
C SER A 6 -9.72 3.38 24.26
N SER A 7 -9.65 3.58 25.57
CA SER A 7 -8.37 3.61 26.25
C SER A 7 -7.71 2.24 26.16
N GLY A 8 -6.42 2.21 25.81
CA GLY A 8 -5.62 0.99 25.77
C GLY A 8 -5.83 0.08 24.59
N ARG A 9 -6.67 0.49 23.62
CA ARG A 9 -6.89 -0.30 22.42
C ARG A 9 -6.24 0.33 21.21
N PRO A 10 -5.66 -0.49 20.30
CA PRO A 10 -5.23 0.04 19.02
C PRO A 10 -6.43 0.58 18.25
N ARG A 11 -6.18 1.63 17.50
CA ARG A 11 -7.20 2.21 16.65
C ARG A 11 -7.48 1.28 15.47
N ASP A 12 -8.75 1.01 15.21
CA ASP A 12 -9.18 0.26 14.04
C ASP A 12 -9.56 1.25 12.95
N LEU A 13 -8.83 1.20 11.84
CA LEU A 13 -9.04 2.13 10.74
C LEU A 13 -10.15 1.71 9.78
N GLY A 14 -10.72 0.52 10.01
CA GLY A 14 -11.80 0.03 9.17
C GLY A 14 -11.33 -0.49 7.83
N PRO A 15 -12.25 -0.71 6.88
CA PRO A 15 -11.90 -1.25 5.56
C PRO A 15 -10.97 -0.29 4.81
N PRO A 16 -9.89 -0.80 4.23
CA PRO A 16 -8.93 0.06 3.55
C PRO A 16 -9.34 0.38 2.12
N GLU A 17 -8.83 1.51 1.63
CA GLU A 17 -8.77 1.80 0.21
C GLU A 17 -7.30 1.82 -0.18
N PHE A 18 -7.01 1.36 -1.39
CA PHE A 18 -5.64 1.12 -1.82
C PHE A 18 -5.23 2.08 -2.92
N LEU A 19 -3.96 2.47 -2.91
CA LEU A 19 -3.34 3.21 -3.99
C LEU A 19 -2.29 2.33 -4.64
N VAL A 20 -2.43 2.10 -5.95
CA VAL A 20 -1.45 1.36 -6.74
C VAL A 20 -0.44 2.36 -7.27
N ASP A 21 0.83 2.23 -6.89
CA ASP A 21 1.85 3.16 -7.34
C ASP A 21 2.27 2.86 -8.78
N ARG A 22 3.11 3.74 -9.34
CA ARG A 22 3.47 3.65 -10.76
C ARG A 22 4.39 2.46 -11.09
N SER A 23 4.97 1.79 -10.11
CA SER A 23 5.78 0.60 -10.36
C SER A 23 4.92 -0.58 -10.80
N LEU A 24 3.62 -0.52 -10.53
CA LEU A 24 2.66 -1.55 -10.90
C LEU A 24 1.82 -1.09 -12.10
N SER A 25 1.18 -2.05 -12.77
CA SER A 25 0.26 -1.73 -13.87
C SER A 25 -0.83 -0.78 -13.39
N GLN A 26 -1.16 0.23 -14.18
CA GLN A 26 -2.18 1.21 -13.85
C GLN A 26 -3.57 0.84 -14.41
N VAL A 27 -3.67 -0.24 -15.18
CA VAL A 27 -4.93 -0.67 -15.80
C VAL A 27 -5.24 -2.12 -15.44
N LEU A 28 -4.35 -3.05 -15.77
CA LEU A 28 -4.63 -4.48 -15.62
C LEU A 28 -4.68 -4.91 -14.16
N LEU A 29 -3.72 -4.47 -13.35
CA LEU A 29 -3.70 -4.85 -11.94
C LEU A 29 -4.88 -4.27 -11.16
N PRO A 30 -5.22 -2.99 -11.30
CA PRO A 30 -6.40 -2.46 -10.63
C PRO A 30 -7.68 -3.21 -11.02
N THR A 31 -7.81 -3.61 -12.28
CA THR A 31 -8.97 -4.37 -12.72
C THR A 31 -9.09 -5.69 -11.96
N GLU A 32 -7.99 -6.45 -11.86
CA GLU A 32 -7.97 -7.71 -11.12
C GLU A 32 -8.28 -7.51 -9.65
N LEU A 33 -7.72 -6.48 -9.04
CA LEU A 33 -7.96 -6.20 -7.62
C LEU A 33 -9.40 -5.80 -7.37
N ARG A 34 -9.98 -4.99 -8.25
CA ARG A 34 -11.38 -4.57 -8.14
C ARG A 34 -12.32 -5.74 -8.30
N GLU A 35 -12.03 -6.66 -9.19
CA GLU A 35 -12.81 -7.89 -9.34
C GLU A 35 -12.74 -8.76 -8.10
N ALA A 36 -11.66 -8.69 -7.35
CA ALA A 36 -11.52 -9.38 -6.07
C ALA A 36 -12.18 -8.64 -4.91
N GLY A 37 -12.85 -7.53 -5.17
CA GLY A 37 -13.62 -6.79 -4.17
C GLY A 37 -12.88 -5.66 -3.47
N LEU A 38 -11.70 -5.28 -3.96
CA LEU A 38 -10.91 -4.22 -3.32
C LEU A 38 -11.24 -2.85 -3.93
N THR A 39 -11.19 -1.82 -3.11
CA THR A 39 -11.32 -0.43 -3.55
C THR A 39 -9.94 0.10 -3.87
N VAL A 40 -9.71 0.41 -5.14
CA VAL A 40 -8.38 0.73 -5.65
C VAL A 40 -8.39 2.06 -6.40
N HIS A 41 -7.38 2.87 -6.11
CA HIS A 41 -7.11 4.13 -6.80
C HIS A 41 -5.77 4.00 -7.51
N THR A 42 -5.60 4.69 -8.63
CA THR A 42 -4.33 4.71 -9.34
C THR A 42 -3.83 6.14 -9.48
N LEU A 43 -2.53 6.30 -9.66
CA LEU A 43 -1.96 7.63 -9.90
C LEU A 43 -2.50 8.21 -11.19
N THR A 44 -2.74 7.37 -12.19
CA THR A 44 -3.31 7.82 -13.47
C THR A 44 -4.71 8.40 -13.27
N GLU A 45 -5.54 7.78 -12.44
CA GLU A 45 -6.88 8.30 -12.17
C GLU A 45 -6.85 9.62 -11.39
N VAL A 46 -5.87 9.76 -10.49
CA VAL A 46 -5.78 10.97 -9.68
C VAL A 46 -5.18 12.14 -10.46
N TYR A 47 -4.11 11.91 -11.20
CA TYR A 47 -3.31 12.97 -11.82
C TYR A 47 -3.39 13.02 -13.34
N GLY A 48 -3.96 12.01 -13.99
CA GLY A 48 -3.86 11.84 -15.43
C GLY A 48 -2.58 11.11 -15.78
N GLU A 49 -2.58 10.50 -16.98
CA GLU A 49 -1.52 9.57 -17.38
C GLU A 49 -0.13 10.21 -17.39
N ARG A 50 -0.03 11.42 -17.96
CA ARG A 50 1.25 12.09 -18.10
C ARG A 50 1.85 12.47 -16.74
N VAL A 51 1.05 13.09 -15.89
CA VAL A 51 1.51 13.54 -14.57
C VAL A 51 1.82 12.35 -13.69
N ALA A 52 1.03 11.28 -13.79
CA ALA A 52 1.27 10.06 -13.01
C ALA A 52 2.65 9.47 -13.29
N GLN A 53 3.08 9.47 -14.54
CA GLN A 53 4.38 8.93 -14.93
C GLN A 53 5.54 9.77 -14.40
N GLU A 54 5.30 11.05 -14.19
CA GLU A 54 6.33 11.99 -13.72
C GLU A 54 6.30 12.20 -12.21
N THR A 55 5.30 11.63 -11.53
CA THR A 55 5.14 11.83 -10.10
C THR A 55 6.22 11.08 -9.31
N GLU A 56 6.93 11.80 -8.46
CA GLU A 56 7.95 11.22 -7.61
C GLU A 56 7.34 10.45 -6.45
N ASP A 57 8.13 9.54 -5.89
CA ASP A 57 7.66 8.67 -4.81
C ASP A 57 7.18 9.46 -3.59
N ILE A 58 7.90 10.52 -3.23
CA ILE A 58 7.52 11.35 -2.08
C ILE A 58 6.12 11.93 -2.27
N ALA A 59 5.80 12.33 -3.51
CA ALA A 59 4.50 12.95 -3.79
C ALA A 59 3.35 11.97 -3.63
N TRP A 60 3.47 10.74 -4.16
CA TRP A 60 2.36 9.80 -4.02
C TRP A 60 2.31 9.21 -2.60
N ILE A 61 3.42 9.15 -1.88
CA ILE A 61 3.39 8.78 -0.46
C ILE A 61 2.61 9.83 0.32
N ALA A 62 2.85 11.11 0.05
CA ALA A 62 2.10 12.19 0.69
C ALA A 62 0.62 12.14 0.35
N LEU A 63 0.29 11.81 -0.89
CA LEU A 63 -1.10 11.64 -1.30
C LEU A 63 -1.77 10.52 -0.52
N ALA A 64 -1.11 9.38 -0.41
CA ALA A 64 -1.64 8.25 0.34
C ALA A 64 -1.87 8.63 1.80
N ALA A 65 -0.91 9.35 2.40
CA ALA A 65 -1.03 9.83 3.77
C ALA A 65 -2.26 10.73 3.95
N GLN A 66 -2.42 11.67 3.03
CA GLN A 66 -3.49 12.65 3.08
C GLN A 66 -4.86 12.00 2.95
N GLN A 67 -4.96 11.02 2.06
CA GLN A 67 -6.23 10.33 1.79
C GLN A 67 -6.48 9.16 2.74
N GLY A 68 -5.47 8.71 3.47
CA GLY A 68 -5.58 7.54 4.33
C GLY A 68 -5.59 6.24 3.52
N TRP A 69 -4.96 6.23 2.35
CA TRP A 69 -4.91 5.05 1.50
C TRP A 69 -3.73 4.16 1.85
N VAL A 70 -3.92 2.86 1.61
CA VAL A 70 -2.89 1.85 1.77
C VAL A 70 -2.16 1.69 0.43
N VAL A 71 -0.84 1.68 0.45
CA VAL A 71 -0.05 1.65 -0.79
C VAL A 71 0.28 0.22 -1.17
N LEU A 72 0.06 -0.13 -2.44
CA LEU A 72 0.54 -1.35 -3.06
C LEU A 72 1.65 -0.98 -4.05
N THR A 73 2.80 -1.64 -3.92
CA THR A 73 3.97 -1.32 -4.73
C THR A 73 4.78 -2.58 -5.01
N LYS A 74 5.71 -2.51 -5.97
CA LYS A 74 6.76 -3.51 -6.11
C LYS A 74 8.15 -2.89 -5.97
N ASP A 75 8.24 -1.66 -5.49
CA ASP A 75 9.52 -1.00 -5.25
C ASP A 75 10.01 -1.30 -3.84
N ASP A 76 10.77 -2.38 -3.70
CA ASP A 76 11.30 -2.82 -2.42
C ASP A 76 12.33 -1.85 -1.84
N HIS A 77 12.93 -1.02 -2.68
CA HIS A 77 13.97 -0.10 -2.22
C HIS A 77 13.43 1.09 -1.46
N ILE A 78 12.12 1.32 -1.54
CA ILE A 78 11.49 2.49 -0.91
C ILE A 78 11.77 2.58 0.59
N ARG A 79 11.85 1.44 1.28
CA ARG A 79 12.11 1.42 2.73
C ARG A 79 13.56 1.71 3.07
N ARG A 80 14.45 1.75 2.06
CA ARG A 80 15.87 2.00 2.25
C ARG A 80 16.30 3.39 1.82
N ARG A 81 15.43 4.12 1.13
CA ARG A 81 15.72 5.50 0.72
C ARG A 81 15.28 6.44 1.83
N PRO A 82 16.21 7.23 2.40
CA PRO A 82 15.89 8.04 3.58
C PRO A 82 14.70 8.97 3.40
N ALA A 83 14.59 9.62 2.24
CA ALA A 83 13.52 10.59 2.02
C ALA A 83 12.16 9.91 1.92
N GLU A 84 12.07 8.80 1.19
CA GLU A 84 10.81 8.06 1.06
C GLU A 84 10.41 7.43 2.39
N ARG A 85 11.38 6.87 3.10
CA ARG A 85 11.10 6.30 4.42
C ARG A 85 10.60 7.35 5.39
N GLN A 86 11.21 8.53 5.37
CA GLN A 86 10.77 9.63 6.22
C GLN A 86 9.33 10.04 5.87
N ALA A 87 8.99 10.08 4.58
CA ALA A 87 7.63 10.41 4.16
C ALA A 87 6.63 9.36 4.65
N ILE A 88 6.99 8.09 4.63
CA ILE A 88 6.15 7.01 5.17
C ILE A 88 5.95 7.20 6.67
N GLU A 89 7.02 7.50 7.40
CA GLU A 89 6.96 7.75 8.84
C GLU A 89 6.07 8.94 9.18
N ASP A 90 6.30 10.06 8.50
CA ASP A 90 5.59 11.30 8.77
C ASP A 90 4.09 11.16 8.48
N GLY A 91 3.75 10.40 7.47
CA GLY A 91 2.37 10.21 7.06
C GLY A 91 1.69 8.99 7.67
N ASN A 92 2.39 8.23 8.50
CA ASN A 92 1.87 6.96 9.04
C ASN A 92 1.35 6.04 7.93
N VAL A 93 2.08 5.98 6.81
CA VAL A 93 1.62 5.28 5.62
C VAL A 93 1.79 3.77 5.77
N ARG A 94 0.82 3.02 5.27
CA ARG A 94 0.80 1.57 5.32
C ARG A 94 1.14 1.06 3.93
N VAL A 95 2.21 0.27 3.81
CA VAL A 95 2.73 -0.16 2.51
C VAL A 95 2.80 -1.68 2.44
N PHE A 96 2.33 -2.24 1.33
CA PHE A 96 2.44 -3.66 1.02
C PHE A 96 3.18 -3.80 -0.30
N CYS A 97 4.30 -4.52 -0.27
CA CYS A 97 5.28 -4.52 -1.35
C CYS A 97 5.57 -5.93 -1.85
N LEU A 98 5.49 -6.11 -3.18
CA LEU A 98 6.03 -7.30 -3.82
C LEU A 98 7.55 -7.17 -3.86
N THR A 99 8.26 -8.07 -3.19
CA THR A 99 9.72 -7.96 -3.06
C THR A 99 10.48 -8.75 -4.10
N ASN A 100 9.79 -9.61 -4.85
CA ASN A 100 10.42 -10.41 -5.89
C ASN A 100 10.29 -9.71 -7.25
N ALA A 101 11.41 -9.20 -7.76
CA ALA A 101 11.44 -8.43 -9.00
C ALA A 101 11.14 -9.29 -10.25
N GLY A 102 11.24 -10.61 -10.14
CA GLY A 102 11.04 -11.50 -11.27
C GLY A 102 9.62 -11.98 -11.50
N LEU A 103 8.64 -11.42 -10.77
CA LEU A 103 7.27 -11.88 -10.91
C LEU A 103 6.65 -11.43 -12.24
N THR A 104 5.93 -12.35 -12.89
CA THR A 104 5.09 -12.00 -14.03
C THR A 104 3.92 -11.16 -13.57
N PHE A 105 3.21 -10.52 -14.54
CA PHE A 105 2.00 -9.80 -14.19
C PHE A 105 0.98 -10.69 -13.48
N ALA A 106 0.79 -11.92 -13.99
CA ALA A 106 -0.16 -12.86 -13.40
C ALA A 106 0.21 -13.17 -11.95
N ASP A 107 1.50 -13.36 -11.67
CA ASP A 107 1.98 -13.62 -10.32
C ASP A 107 1.75 -12.42 -9.41
N GLN A 108 2.00 -11.21 -9.91
CA GLN A 108 1.79 -9.99 -9.12
C GLN A 108 0.33 -9.88 -8.69
N ALA A 109 -0.60 -10.05 -9.63
CA ALA A 109 -2.02 -10.01 -9.32
C ALA A 109 -2.41 -11.14 -8.35
N SER A 110 -1.92 -12.34 -8.61
CA SER A 110 -2.21 -13.51 -7.78
C SER A 110 -1.75 -13.32 -6.34
N TYR A 111 -0.54 -12.78 -6.14
CA TYR A 111 0.00 -12.57 -4.80
C TYR A 111 -0.86 -11.59 -3.99
N PHE A 112 -1.26 -10.49 -4.61
CA PHE A 112 -2.13 -9.54 -3.92
C PHE A 112 -3.52 -10.14 -3.65
N VAL A 113 -4.12 -10.80 -4.64
CA VAL A 113 -5.47 -11.34 -4.50
C VAL A 113 -5.50 -12.48 -3.48
N SER A 114 -4.53 -13.39 -3.52
CA SER A 114 -4.51 -14.52 -2.59
C SER A 114 -4.24 -14.07 -1.15
N ASN A 115 -3.58 -12.95 -0.98
CA ASN A 115 -3.29 -12.39 0.34
C ASN A 115 -4.27 -11.31 0.77
N ARG A 116 -5.33 -11.05 -0.01
CA ARG A 116 -6.18 -9.87 0.24
C ARG A 116 -6.74 -9.79 1.65
N PHE A 117 -7.16 -10.92 2.21
CA PHE A 117 -7.71 -10.90 3.56
C PHE A 117 -6.63 -10.63 4.62
N ARG A 118 -5.42 -11.15 4.41
CA ARG A 118 -4.30 -10.85 5.30
C ARG A 118 -3.92 -9.38 5.22
N ILE A 119 -3.92 -8.84 4.02
CA ILE A 119 -3.61 -7.41 3.80
C ILE A 119 -4.68 -6.53 4.46
N ILE A 120 -5.95 -6.85 4.25
CA ILE A 120 -7.04 -6.10 4.86
C ILE A 120 -6.92 -6.14 6.38
N GLN A 121 -6.68 -7.31 6.94
CA GLN A 121 -6.56 -7.46 8.39
C GLN A 121 -5.38 -6.63 8.94
N ALA A 122 -4.22 -6.73 8.30
CA ALA A 122 -3.05 -5.97 8.74
C ALA A 122 -3.26 -4.46 8.59
N SER A 123 -3.95 -4.04 7.52
CA SER A 123 -4.15 -2.62 7.23
C SER A 123 -5.12 -1.93 8.18
N ARG A 124 -5.82 -2.68 9.02
CA ARG A 124 -6.68 -2.08 10.03
C ARG A 124 -5.89 -1.42 11.16
N LYS A 125 -4.62 -1.77 11.27
CA LYS A 125 -3.74 -1.16 12.27
C LYS A 125 -3.07 0.08 11.69
N PRO A 126 -2.86 1.13 12.50
CA PRO A 126 -2.19 2.33 12.00
C PRO A 126 -0.74 2.03 11.60
N GLY A 127 -0.26 2.77 10.60
CA GLY A 127 1.14 2.73 10.21
C GLY A 127 2.01 3.57 11.16
N PRO A 128 3.27 3.78 10.79
CA PRO A 128 3.87 3.40 9.51
C PRO A 128 4.36 1.95 9.51
N TYR A 129 4.26 1.30 8.37
CA TYR A 129 4.90 0.00 8.20
C TYR A 129 4.98 -0.38 6.72
N LEU A 130 5.85 -1.33 6.45
CA LEU A 130 5.96 -1.96 5.13
C LEU A 130 5.99 -3.46 5.32
N TYR A 131 5.06 -4.14 4.65
CA TYR A 131 5.01 -5.60 4.60
C TYR A 131 5.47 -6.08 3.24
N GLY A 132 6.23 -7.18 3.22
CA GLY A 132 6.45 -7.93 1.99
C GLY A 132 5.25 -8.81 1.72
N VAL A 133 4.88 -8.94 0.45
CA VAL A 133 3.78 -9.79 0.01
C VAL A 133 4.38 -10.94 -0.81
N TYR A 134 4.12 -12.15 -0.37
CA TYR A 134 4.66 -13.37 -0.98
C TYR A 134 3.50 -14.20 -1.53
N GLU A 135 3.80 -15.36 -2.07
CA GLU A 135 2.75 -16.16 -2.72
C GLU A 135 1.59 -16.47 -1.77
N ASP A 136 1.89 -16.88 -0.54
CA ASP A 136 0.89 -17.36 0.40
C ASP A 136 0.98 -16.74 1.78
N ARG A 137 1.66 -15.59 1.91
CA ARG A 137 1.83 -14.94 3.20
C ARG A 137 2.24 -13.49 3.01
N ILE A 138 2.11 -12.72 4.08
CA ILE A 138 2.71 -11.39 4.20
C ILE A 138 3.63 -11.39 5.42
N ARG A 139 4.61 -10.52 5.40
CA ARG A 139 5.59 -10.43 6.48
C ARG A 139 6.00 -8.98 6.69
N LYS A 140 5.96 -8.52 7.92
CA LYS A 140 6.40 -7.17 8.23
C LYS A 140 7.91 -7.05 8.07
N LEU A 141 8.35 -6.14 7.20
CA LEU A 141 9.75 -5.91 6.91
C LEU A 141 10.30 -4.67 7.58
N TRP A 142 9.42 -3.70 7.87
CA TRP A 142 9.83 -2.43 8.48
C TRP A 142 8.64 -1.75 9.15
N PRO A 143 8.84 -1.07 10.29
CA PRO A 143 10.02 -1.18 11.15
C PRO A 143 10.04 -2.54 11.84
N LEU A 144 11.24 -3.02 12.15
CA LEU A 144 11.37 -4.28 12.87
C LEU A 144 11.33 -4.01 14.37
N ASP A 145 10.65 -4.89 15.08
CA ASP A 145 10.62 -4.83 16.53
C ASP A 145 11.96 -5.28 17.09
N ARG A 146 12.29 -4.76 18.24
CA ARG A 146 13.52 -5.12 18.93
C ARG A 146 13.35 -6.35 19.77
#